data_ae315cb3c2af7cef4a295e0c28cfb9b1
#
_entry.id   ae315cb3c2af7cef4a295e0c28cfb9b1
#
_cell.length_a   1.000
_cell.length_b   1.000
_cell.length_c   1.000
_cell.angle_alpha   90.00
_cell.angle_beta   90.00
_cell.angle_gamma   90.00
#
_symmetry.space_group_name_H-M   'P 1'
#
loop_
_entity.id
_entity.type
_entity.pdbx_description
1 polymer ?
#
loop_
_entity_poly.entity_id
_entity_poly.type
_entity_poly.pdbx_seq_one_letter_code
_entity_poly.pdbx_strand_id
1 'polypeptide(L)'
;MKHFGLFVLLLFGFRGYTQQTDYVDFKTSKITIGIIPDSSRVIGMVDYKFKILQPVDSIFIDAINMTFEHVSIENKTIPYSNDEKKLWLKHKFKKDSLYNVSFNYKAYPKKALYFIDWENENGNKQIWTQGQGKYTSNWLPSIDDMNDKIEFDLNIRFDKHYEVIANGDLTNKQINDSTITWHYNMHQPMSSYLVALAIGKYDKKVETAKSGTSLEMYYYPEDSLKFEPTYRFTKRMFDFLEEEIGVPYPWQNYKQVPVKDFLYAGMENTSTTIFSDGFV
;
A
#
# COMPACT_ATOMS: atom_id res chain seq x y z
N MET A 1 6.00 14.25 -71.92
CA MET A 1 4.98 13.92 -70.90
C MET A 1 5.69 13.86 -69.53
N LYS A 2 5.47 14.87 -68.64
CA LYS A 2 6.14 14.97 -67.39
C LYS A 2 5.15 14.36 -66.33
N HIS A 3 5.55 13.28 -65.71
CA HIS A 3 4.77 12.69 -64.53
C HIS A 3 5.08 13.47 -63.28
N PHE A 4 4.09 14.18 -62.78
CA PHE A 4 4.12 14.87 -61.50
C PHE A 4 3.63 13.86 -60.43
N GLY A 5 4.57 13.30 -59.68
CA GLY A 5 4.25 12.41 -58.55
C GLY A 5 3.78 13.21 -57.34
N LEU A 6 2.52 13.06 -56.95
CA LEU A 6 1.93 13.64 -55.76
C LEU A 6 2.38 12.84 -54.53
N PHE A 7 3.29 13.40 -53.73
CA PHE A 7 3.72 12.81 -52.47
C PHE A 7 2.71 13.23 -51.36
N VAL A 8 1.79 12.33 -50.98
CA VAL A 8 0.87 12.54 -49.85
C VAL A 8 1.61 12.20 -48.59
N LEU A 9 2.03 13.22 -47.83
CA LEU A 9 2.58 13.06 -46.47
C LEU A 9 1.41 12.77 -45.51
N LEU A 10 1.22 11.51 -45.13
CA LEU A 10 0.35 11.10 -44.04
C LEU A 10 1.00 11.49 -42.69
N LEU A 11 0.62 12.64 -42.17
CA LEU A 11 0.91 13.04 -40.79
C LEU A 11 0.07 12.16 -39.84
N PHE A 12 0.64 11.04 -39.44
CA PHE A 12 0.16 10.31 -38.26
C PHE A 12 0.41 11.19 -37.04
N GLY A 13 -0.61 11.90 -36.60
CA GLY A 13 -0.61 12.54 -35.32
C GLY A 13 -0.51 11.46 -34.23
N PHE A 14 0.68 11.22 -33.72
CA PHE A 14 0.84 10.47 -32.48
C PHE A 14 0.11 11.23 -31.37
N ARG A 15 -1.11 10.83 -31.06
CA ARG A 15 -1.73 11.19 -29.79
C ARG A 15 -0.99 10.40 -28.72
N GLY A 16 0.07 10.98 -28.17
CA GLY A 16 0.66 10.46 -26.94
C GLY A 16 -0.44 10.40 -25.87
N TYR A 17 -0.72 9.23 -25.36
CA TYR A 17 -1.55 9.10 -24.16
C TYR A 17 -0.72 9.68 -23.02
N THR A 18 -1.03 10.89 -22.62
CA THR A 18 -0.43 11.53 -21.46
C THR A 18 -0.90 10.79 -20.20
N GLN A 19 0.04 10.32 -19.39
CA GLN A 19 -0.25 9.68 -18.11
C GLN A 19 -0.54 10.75 -17.06
N GLN A 20 -1.29 10.41 -16.00
CA GLN A 20 -1.57 11.37 -14.92
C GLN A 20 -0.29 11.87 -14.25
N THR A 21 0.73 11.04 -14.16
CA THR A 21 2.07 11.37 -13.63
C THR A 21 2.78 12.48 -14.39
N ASP A 22 2.34 12.83 -15.61
CA ASP A 22 2.83 14.00 -16.34
C ASP A 22 2.29 15.33 -15.81
N TYR A 23 1.18 15.30 -15.06
CA TYR A 23 0.48 16.50 -14.56
C TYR A 23 0.50 16.64 -13.05
N VAL A 24 0.53 15.53 -12.32
CA VAL A 24 0.47 15.50 -10.86
C VAL A 24 1.47 14.50 -10.29
N ASP A 25 2.05 14.86 -9.18
CA ASP A 25 3.04 14.10 -8.44
C ASP A 25 2.53 14.00 -6.98
N PHE A 26 2.05 12.82 -6.58
CA PHE A 26 1.59 12.56 -5.23
C PHE A 26 2.80 12.35 -4.31
N LYS A 27 2.85 13.05 -3.20
CA LYS A 27 4.01 13.09 -2.29
C LYS A 27 3.83 12.26 -1.04
N THR A 28 2.74 12.49 -0.34
CA THR A 28 2.47 11.82 0.94
C THR A 28 1.01 11.43 1.02
N SER A 29 0.74 10.35 1.74
CA SER A 29 -0.60 9.94 2.14
C SER A 29 -0.66 9.71 3.64
N LYS A 30 -1.70 10.24 4.27
CA LYS A 30 -2.07 9.91 5.64
C LYS A 30 -3.39 9.15 5.61
N ILE A 31 -3.37 7.93 6.07
CA ILE A 31 -4.47 6.99 5.93
C ILE A 31 -4.88 6.51 7.31
N THR A 32 -6.17 6.60 7.62
CA THR A 32 -6.74 6.01 8.83
C THR A 32 -7.82 5.03 8.41
N ILE A 33 -7.67 3.76 8.77
CA ILE A 33 -8.61 2.70 8.40
C ILE A 33 -9.08 1.89 9.59
N GLY A 34 -10.33 1.43 9.50
CA GLY A 34 -10.90 0.35 10.30
C GLY A 34 -11.33 -0.78 9.39
N ILE A 35 -11.03 -2.00 9.79
CA ILE A 35 -11.39 -3.21 9.04
C ILE A 35 -12.43 -3.98 9.84
N ILE A 36 -13.50 -4.39 9.16
CA ILE A 36 -14.63 -5.11 9.75
C ILE A 36 -14.73 -6.47 9.06
N PRO A 37 -14.13 -7.52 9.67
CA PRO A 37 -13.97 -8.82 9.03
C PRO A 37 -15.30 -9.50 8.68
N ASP A 38 -16.28 -9.46 9.58
CA ASP A 38 -17.58 -10.14 9.42
C ASP A 38 -18.33 -9.72 8.14
N SER A 39 -18.03 -8.54 7.62
CA SER A 39 -18.60 -8.02 6.39
C SER A 39 -17.58 -7.80 5.29
N SER A 40 -16.34 -8.25 5.47
CA SER A 40 -15.21 -8.03 4.57
C SER A 40 -15.12 -6.57 4.11
N ARG A 41 -15.27 -5.63 5.04
CA ARG A 41 -15.39 -4.20 4.77
C ARG A 41 -14.23 -3.41 5.32
N VAL A 42 -13.80 -2.43 4.55
CA VAL A 42 -12.86 -1.39 4.97
C VAL A 42 -13.59 -0.04 4.99
N ILE A 43 -13.39 0.70 6.05
CA ILE A 43 -13.81 2.10 6.17
C ILE A 43 -12.59 2.95 6.47
N GLY A 44 -12.48 4.11 5.86
CA GLY A 44 -11.29 4.92 6.09
C GLY A 44 -11.44 6.37 5.71
N MET A 45 -10.46 7.13 6.17
CA MET A 45 -10.18 8.49 5.76
C MET A 45 -8.79 8.54 5.16
N VAL A 46 -8.66 9.27 4.06
CA VAL A 46 -7.40 9.44 3.34
C VAL A 46 -7.15 10.92 3.11
N ASP A 47 -5.94 11.34 3.44
CA ASP A 47 -5.41 12.67 3.11
C ASP A 47 -4.21 12.48 2.17
N TYR A 48 -4.29 12.99 0.94
CA TYR A 48 -3.18 13.05 0.02
C TYR A 48 -2.65 14.47 -0.12
N LYS A 49 -1.32 14.60 -0.10
CA LYS A 49 -0.63 15.82 -0.51
C LYS A 49 0.06 15.58 -1.84
N PHE A 50 -0.16 16.48 -2.80
CA PHE A 50 0.37 16.36 -4.15
C PHE A 50 0.78 17.69 -4.74
N LYS A 51 1.69 17.65 -5.71
CA LYS A 51 2.15 18.82 -6.50
C LYS A 51 1.60 18.72 -7.92
N ILE A 52 1.14 19.83 -8.44
CA ILE A 52 0.73 19.94 -9.84
C ILE A 52 1.93 20.34 -10.70
N LEU A 53 2.23 19.54 -11.69
CA LEU A 53 3.34 19.73 -12.62
C LEU A 53 2.91 20.54 -13.84
N GLN A 54 1.66 20.38 -14.30
CA GLN A 54 1.04 21.13 -15.38
C GLN A 54 -0.41 21.47 -15.06
N PRO A 55 -0.96 22.60 -15.54
CA PRO A 55 -2.33 22.98 -15.24
C PRO A 55 -3.30 21.93 -15.77
N VAL A 56 -4.29 21.54 -14.94
CA VAL A 56 -5.31 20.56 -15.29
C VAL A 56 -6.62 20.85 -14.56
N ASP A 57 -7.76 20.53 -15.16
CA ASP A 57 -9.09 20.77 -14.59
C ASP A 57 -9.62 19.59 -13.76
N SER A 58 -8.95 18.46 -13.80
CA SER A 58 -9.28 17.28 -12.99
C SER A 58 -8.10 16.32 -12.87
N ILE A 59 -8.03 15.63 -11.73
CA ILE A 59 -7.13 14.49 -11.46
C ILE A 59 -7.96 13.34 -10.93
N PHE A 60 -7.38 12.15 -10.85
CA PHE A 60 -8.07 11.00 -10.28
C PHE A 60 -7.22 10.25 -9.24
N ILE A 61 -7.91 9.47 -8.43
CA ILE A 61 -7.36 8.46 -7.52
C ILE A 61 -7.99 7.13 -7.92
N ASP A 62 -7.18 6.10 -8.12
CA ASP A 62 -7.67 4.76 -8.45
C ASP A 62 -8.40 4.16 -7.25
N ALA A 63 -9.63 3.65 -7.50
CA ALA A 63 -10.54 3.21 -6.44
C ALA A 63 -11.62 2.29 -7.02
N ILE A 64 -11.45 1.00 -6.85
CA ILE A 64 -12.32 0.00 -7.45
C ILE A 64 -13.53 -0.29 -6.56
N ASN A 65 -14.74 -0.03 -7.07
CA ASN A 65 -16.02 -0.31 -6.38
C ASN A 65 -16.10 0.27 -4.95
N MET A 66 -15.62 1.50 -4.78
CA MET A 66 -15.67 2.22 -3.51
C MET A 66 -16.73 3.32 -3.51
N THR A 67 -17.18 3.71 -2.32
CA THR A 67 -18.05 4.88 -2.12
C THR A 67 -17.30 5.94 -1.35
N PHE A 68 -17.60 7.22 -1.60
CA PHE A 68 -16.90 8.36 -1.04
C PHE A 68 -17.85 9.35 -0.38
N GLU A 69 -17.36 9.97 0.68
CA GLU A 69 -18.05 11.04 1.41
C GLU A 69 -17.02 12.14 1.80
N HIS A 70 -17.49 13.36 1.98
CA HIS A 70 -16.68 14.49 2.47
C HIS A 70 -15.43 14.81 1.64
N VAL A 71 -15.55 14.71 0.30
CA VAL A 71 -14.44 15.01 -0.61
C VAL A 71 -14.16 16.50 -0.62
N SER A 72 -12.94 16.88 -0.22
CA SER A 72 -12.52 18.27 -0.09
C SER A 72 -11.08 18.50 -0.55
N ILE A 73 -10.80 19.69 -1.07
CA ILE A 73 -9.44 20.19 -1.33
C ILE A 73 -9.23 21.42 -0.46
N GLU A 74 -8.10 21.48 0.28
CA GLU A 74 -7.79 22.57 1.22
C GLU A 74 -8.98 22.84 2.16
N ASN A 75 -9.60 21.79 2.70
CA ASN A 75 -10.79 21.82 3.58
C ASN A 75 -12.05 22.44 2.95
N LYS A 76 -12.09 22.61 1.64
CA LYS A 76 -13.27 23.08 0.91
C LYS A 76 -13.87 21.93 0.10
N THR A 77 -15.14 21.66 0.31
CA THR A 77 -15.88 20.66 -0.49
C THR A 77 -15.78 20.98 -1.97
N ILE A 78 -15.47 19.98 -2.78
CA ILE A 78 -15.36 20.10 -4.23
C ILE A 78 -16.32 19.17 -4.95
N PRO A 79 -16.69 19.46 -6.21
CA PRO A 79 -17.34 18.51 -7.07
C PRO A 79 -16.42 17.32 -7.35
N TYR A 80 -17.00 16.12 -7.31
CA TYR A 80 -16.30 14.90 -7.68
C TYR A 80 -17.24 13.95 -8.45
N SER A 81 -16.67 12.96 -9.11
CA SER A 81 -17.43 11.85 -9.65
C SER A 81 -16.70 10.53 -9.40
N ASN A 82 -17.44 9.46 -9.30
CA ASN A 82 -16.94 8.10 -9.12
C ASN A 82 -17.50 7.23 -10.26
N ASP A 83 -16.61 6.58 -11.00
CA ASP A 83 -16.94 5.70 -12.12
C ASP A 83 -16.72 4.22 -11.81
N GLU A 84 -16.75 3.86 -10.51
CA GLU A 84 -16.46 2.52 -9.96
C GLU A 84 -15.00 2.06 -10.14
N LYS A 85 -14.18 2.83 -10.81
CA LYS A 85 -12.73 2.57 -10.98
C LYS A 85 -11.88 3.68 -10.42
N LYS A 86 -12.40 4.92 -10.43
CA LYS A 86 -11.67 6.13 -10.09
C LYS A 86 -12.54 7.13 -9.36
N LEU A 87 -11.95 7.79 -8.38
CA LEU A 87 -12.45 9.02 -7.80
C LEU A 87 -11.88 10.18 -8.59
N TRP A 88 -12.71 10.88 -9.36
CA TRP A 88 -12.34 12.06 -10.12
C TRP A 88 -12.56 13.32 -9.32
N LEU A 89 -11.51 14.09 -9.10
CA LEU A 89 -11.51 15.38 -8.39
C LEU A 89 -11.59 16.51 -9.41
N LYS A 90 -12.68 17.26 -9.42
CA LYS A 90 -12.91 18.37 -10.36
C LYS A 90 -12.51 19.70 -9.72
N HIS A 91 -11.37 20.23 -10.12
CA HIS A 91 -10.83 21.49 -9.61
C HIS A 91 -9.85 22.09 -10.62
N LYS A 92 -9.81 23.42 -10.72
CA LYS A 92 -8.82 24.11 -11.57
C LYS A 92 -7.47 24.15 -10.88
N PHE A 93 -6.68 23.12 -11.10
CA PHE A 93 -5.35 22.98 -10.53
C PHE A 93 -4.34 23.88 -11.23
N LYS A 94 -3.52 24.58 -10.46
CA LYS A 94 -2.51 25.49 -10.99
C LYS A 94 -1.13 24.84 -10.95
N LYS A 95 -0.35 25.05 -12.00
CA LYS A 95 1.05 24.59 -12.08
C LYS A 95 1.86 25.04 -10.86
N ASP A 96 2.78 24.21 -10.45
CA ASP A 96 3.73 24.39 -9.33
C ASP A 96 3.08 24.63 -7.96
N SER A 97 1.77 24.36 -7.82
CA SER A 97 1.04 24.47 -6.55
C SER A 97 0.96 23.12 -5.85
N LEU A 98 1.01 23.16 -4.52
CA LEU A 98 0.73 22.02 -3.64
C LEU A 98 -0.74 22.06 -3.23
N TYR A 99 -1.34 20.89 -3.15
CA TYR A 99 -2.72 20.71 -2.70
C TYR A 99 -2.83 19.56 -1.72
N ASN A 100 -3.81 19.63 -0.82
CA ASN A 100 -4.22 18.54 0.02
C ASN A 100 -5.66 18.16 -0.35
N VAL A 101 -5.91 16.89 -0.60
CA VAL A 101 -7.25 16.33 -0.74
C VAL A 101 -7.53 15.41 0.42
N SER A 102 -8.74 15.54 0.99
CA SER A 102 -9.24 14.67 2.07
C SER A 102 -10.58 14.08 1.67
N PHE A 103 -10.80 12.81 1.99
CA PHE A 103 -12.08 12.15 1.79
C PHE A 103 -12.24 10.93 2.70
N ASN A 104 -13.50 10.58 2.98
CA ASN A 104 -13.86 9.29 3.59
C ASN A 104 -14.24 8.30 2.49
N TYR A 105 -13.97 7.00 2.76
CA TYR A 105 -14.34 5.95 1.82
C TYR A 105 -14.84 4.69 2.53
N LYS A 106 -15.58 3.88 1.75
CA LYS A 106 -15.93 2.49 2.07
C LYS A 106 -15.57 1.60 0.91
N ALA A 107 -14.99 0.44 1.21
CA ALA A 107 -14.66 -0.59 0.25
C ALA A 107 -15.15 -1.96 0.73
N TYR A 108 -15.50 -2.83 -0.23
CA TYR A 108 -15.80 -4.25 -0.03
C TYR A 108 -14.87 -5.07 -0.94
N PRO A 109 -13.60 -5.22 -0.54
CA PRO A 109 -12.59 -5.80 -1.41
C PRO A 109 -12.91 -7.24 -1.79
N LYS A 110 -12.75 -7.56 -3.07
CA LYS A 110 -12.81 -8.91 -3.62
C LYS A 110 -11.42 -9.42 -4.03
N LYS A 111 -10.43 -8.54 -4.03
CA LYS A 111 -9.02 -8.78 -4.36
C LYS A 111 -8.14 -7.89 -3.51
N ALA A 112 -6.86 -8.23 -3.45
CA ALA A 112 -5.79 -7.48 -2.82
C ALA A 112 -5.84 -7.38 -1.30
N LEU A 113 -6.98 -7.51 -0.66
CA LEU A 113 -7.14 -7.70 0.78
C LEU A 113 -7.98 -8.96 0.98
N TYR A 114 -7.42 -9.93 1.67
CA TYR A 114 -7.98 -11.26 1.86
C TYR A 114 -8.30 -11.49 3.32
N PHE A 115 -9.45 -12.14 3.57
CA PHE A 115 -9.97 -12.49 4.89
C PHE A 115 -9.95 -14.00 5.02
N ILE A 116 -9.07 -14.55 5.86
CA ILE A 116 -8.85 -15.98 5.99
C ILE A 116 -9.46 -16.48 7.31
N ASP A 117 -10.21 -17.57 7.26
CA ASP A 117 -10.82 -18.28 8.39
C ASP A 117 -11.79 -17.44 9.27
N TRP A 118 -12.28 -16.30 8.81
CA TRP A 118 -13.17 -15.46 9.64
C TRP A 118 -14.51 -16.08 9.94
N GLU A 119 -14.99 -17.00 9.11
CA GLU A 119 -16.21 -17.78 9.32
C GLU A 119 -15.98 -19.04 10.16
N ASN A 120 -14.71 -19.38 10.46
CA ASN A 120 -14.32 -20.56 11.22
C ASN A 120 -13.91 -20.17 12.65
N GLU A 121 -14.67 -20.59 13.66
CA GLU A 121 -14.39 -20.25 15.07
C GLU A 121 -13.02 -20.77 15.54
N ASN A 122 -12.58 -21.91 15.04
CA ASN A 122 -11.32 -22.56 15.41
C ASN A 122 -10.19 -22.28 14.38
N GLY A 123 -10.44 -21.43 13.41
CA GLY A 123 -9.47 -21.11 12.35
C GLY A 123 -8.38 -20.16 12.81
N ASN A 124 -7.26 -20.16 12.08
CA ASN A 124 -6.22 -19.14 12.23
C ASN A 124 -6.62 -17.89 11.45
N LYS A 125 -7.45 -17.06 12.10
CA LYS A 125 -8.04 -15.86 11.50
C LYS A 125 -6.98 -14.85 11.13
N GLN A 126 -6.90 -14.53 9.83
CA GLN A 126 -5.93 -13.58 9.30
C GLN A 126 -6.56 -12.63 8.28
N ILE A 127 -5.93 -11.48 8.14
CA ILE A 127 -6.17 -10.54 7.03
C ILE A 127 -4.81 -10.18 6.47
N TRP A 128 -4.65 -10.25 5.15
CA TRP A 128 -3.39 -9.87 4.52
C TRP A 128 -3.61 -9.29 3.11
N THR A 129 -2.60 -8.58 2.63
CA THR A 129 -2.67 -7.88 1.34
C THR A 129 -1.75 -8.49 0.30
N GLN A 130 -2.18 -8.40 -0.97
CA GLN A 130 -1.36 -8.66 -2.15
C GLN A 130 -1.73 -7.64 -3.24
N GLY A 131 -0.87 -6.63 -3.43
CA GLY A 131 -1.14 -5.49 -4.30
C GLY A 131 -0.56 -5.57 -5.71
N GLN A 132 0.26 -6.60 -6.02
CA GLN A 132 0.92 -6.76 -7.31
C GLN A 132 -0.09 -6.75 -8.47
N GLY A 133 0.24 -6.07 -9.57
CA GLY A 133 -0.63 -5.97 -10.73
C GLY A 133 -1.63 -4.82 -10.66
N LYS A 134 -1.37 -3.79 -9.85
CA LYS A 134 -2.25 -2.60 -9.68
C LYS A 134 -3.55 -2.94 -8.95
N TYR A 135 -3.48 -3.73 -7.88
CA TYR A 135 -4.67 -4.17 -7.16
C TYR A 135 -4.91 -3.45 -5.83
N THR A 136 -4.00 -2.60 -5.37
CA THR A 136 -4.16 -1.87 -4.09
C THR A 136 -5.45 -1.06 -4.07
N SER A 137 -5.84 -0.46 -5.18
CA SER A 137 -7.10 0.29 -5.34
C SER A 137 -8.38 -0.52 -5.14
N ASN A 138 -8.30 -1.83 -4.91
CA ASN A 138 -9.49 -2.63 -4.53
C ASN A 138 -9.87 -2.50 -3.05
N TRP A 139 -8.94 -2.07 -2.18
CA TRP A 139 -9.23 -1.91 -0.75
C TRP A 139 -8.79 -0.56 -0.17
N LEU A 140 -7.85 0.09 -0.81
CA LEU A 140 -7.30 1.38 -0.42
C LEU A 140 -7.30 2.30 -1.65
N PRO A 141 -8.00 3.45 -1.64
CA PRO A 141 -7.87 4.43 -2.71
C PRO A 141 -6.40 4.81 -2.90
N SER A 142 -5.83 4.58 -4.07
CA SER A 142 -4.38 4.65 -4.32
C SER A 142 -4.07 5.22 -5.69
N ILE A 143 -2.79 5.41 -5.97
CA ILE A 143 -2.29 5.72 -7.32
C ILE A 143 -1.61 4.44 -7.83
N ASP A 144 -2.29 3.74 -8.72
CA ASP A 144 -1.83 2.43 -9.22
C ASP A 144 -0.83 2.56 -10.38
N ASP A 145 -0.08 3.66 -10.42
CA ASP A 145 1.06 3.87 -11.31
C ASP A 145 2.37 3.62 -10.55
N MET A 146 3.19 2.69 -11.05
CA MET A 146 4.46 2.35 -10.40
C MET A 146 5.48 3.49 -10.42
N ASN A 147 5.31 4.48 -11.30
CA ASN A 147 6.18 5.64 -11.40
C ASN A 147 5.85 6.71 -10.36
N ASP A 148 4.61 6.70 -9.81
CA ASP A 148 4.23 7.58 -8.72
C ASP A 148 4.55 6.91 -7.38
N LYS A 149 5.53 7.45 -6.66
CA LYS A 149 5.99 6.93 -5.38
C LYS A 149 5.61 7.88 -4.26
N ILE A 150 4.96 7.35 -3.25
CA ILE A 150 4.30 8.08 -2.19
C ILE A 150 4.84 7.64 -0.83
N GLU A 151 5.03 8.57 0.10
CA GLU A 151 5.25 8.25 1.51
C GLU A 151 3.92 7.91 2.18
N PHE A 152 3.86 6.77 2.87
CA PHE A 152 2.64 6.27 3.49
C PHE A 152 2.69 6.34 5.02
N ASP A 153 1.75 7.09 5.60
CA ASP A 153 1.40 7.04 7.02
C ASP A 153 0.11 6.23 7.20
N LEU A 154 0.21 5.07 7.85
CA LEU A 154 -0.91 4.16 8.03
C LEU A 154 -1.34 4.12 9.51
N ASN A 155 -2.57 4.51 9.79
CA ASN A 155 -3.22 4.36 11.07
C ASN A 155 -4.28 3.27 10.94
N ILE A 156 -4.05 2.12 11.56
CA ILE A 156 -4.90 0.93 11.39
C ILE A 156 -5.55 0.60 12.72
N ARG A 157 -6.88 0.70 12.77
CA ARG A 157 -7.66 0.34 13.95
C ARG A 157 -8.22 -1.07 13.80
N PHE A 158 -7.89 -1.92 14.80
CA PHE A 158 -8.36 -3.29 14.83
C PHE A 158 -8.58 -3.80 16.26
N ASP A 159 -9.14 -5.01 16.40
CA ASP A 159 -9.32 -5.70 17.69
C ASP A 159 -7.98 -5.94 18.39
N LYS A 160 -7.93 -5.67 19.69
CA LYS A 160 -6.70 -5.75 20.51
C LYS A 160 -6.10 -7.15 20.68
N HIS A 161 -6.84 -8.20 20.34
CA HIS A 161 -6.37 -9.59 20.43
C HIS A 161 -5.54 -10.04 19.23
N TYR A 162 -5.37 -9.16 18.24
CA TYR A 162 -4.57 -9.40 17.05
C TYR A 162 -3.38 -8.45 16.99
N GLU A 163 -2.31 -8.89 16.36
CA GLU A 163 -1.22 -8.01 15.95
C GLU A 163 -1.51 -7.47 14.55
N VAL A 164 -1.19 -6.21 14.33
CA VAL A 164 -1.28 -5.54 13.02
C VAL A 164 0.13 -5.21 12.58
N ILE A 165 0.49 -5.63 11.38
CA ILE A 165 1.84 -5.48 10.81
C ILE A 165 1.69 -4.76 9.47
N ALA A 166 2.46 -3.69 9.26
CA ALA A 166 2.45 -2.91 8.02
C ALA A 166 3.86 -2.41 7.65
N ASN A 167 3.99 -1.73 6.50
CA ASN A 167 5.26 -1.14 6.06
C ASN A 167 5.78 -0.09 7.06
N GLY A 168 7.11 0.07 7.10
CA GLY A 168 7.77 1.12 7.87
C GLY A 168 7.82 0.85 9.37
N ASP A 169 8.07 1.91 10.14
CA ASP A 169 8.18 1.83 11.60
C ASP A 169 6.84 1.92 12.30
N LEU A 170 6.65 1.08 13.31
CA LEU A 170 5.57 1.23 14.27
C LEU A 170 5.94 2.36 15.25
N THR A 171 5.38 3.54 15.02
CA THR A 171 5.71 4.75 15.79
C THR A 171 4.89 4.90 17.06
N ASN A 172 3.67 4.34 17.08
CA ASN A 172 2.77 4.41 18.25
C ASN A 172 1.70 3.31 18.22
N LYS A 173 1.23 2.92 19.41
CA LYS A 173 0.03 2.10 19.62
C LYS A 173 -0.90 2.84 20.58
N GLN A 174 -2.07 3.24 20.10
CA GLN A 174 -3.10 3.84 20.94
C GLN A 174 -4.11 2.77 21.35
N ILE A 175 -4.11 2.41 22.64
CA ILE A 175 -4.96 1.37 23.19
C ILE A 175 -6.29 2.00 23.63
N ASN A 176 -7.39 1.41 23.19
CA ASN A 176 -8.75 1.67 23.66
C ASN A 176 -9.34 0.39 24.25
N ASP A 177 -10.55 0.42 24.79
CA ASP A 177 -11.14 -0.71 25.54
C ASP A 177 -11.08 -2.06 24.79
N SER A 178 -11.52 -2.10 23.54
CA SER A 178 -11.58 -3.32 22.73
C SER A 178 -10.69 -3.30 21.50
N THR A 179 -10.09 -2.16 21.16
CA THR A 179 -9.30 -1.96 19.95
C THR A 179 -7.96 -1.31 20.23
N ILE A 180 -7.02 -1.52 19.33
CA ILE A 180 -5.79 -0.75 19.25
C ILE A 180 -5.78 -0.02 17.91
N THR A 181 -5.22 1.18 17.88
CA THR A 181 -4.83 1.86 16.64
C THR A 181 -3.31 1.81 16.55
N TRP A 182 -2.81 1.12 15.52
CA TRP A 182 -1.39 1.05 15.20
C TRP A 182 -1.03 2.19 14.24
N HIS A 183 0.04 2.93 14.55
CA HIS A 183 0.54 4.03 13.74
C HIS A 183 1.86 3.61 13.09
N TYR A 184 1.83 3.36 11.79
CA TYR A 184 2.99 3.02 10.98
C TYR A 184 3.39 4.19 10.09
N ASN A 185 4.67 4.46 10.01
CA ASN A 185 5.23 5.49 9.14
C ASN A 185 6.29 4.91 8.20
N MET A 186 6.11 5.17 6.92
CA MET A 186 7.06 4.83 5.88
C MET A 186 7.75 6.10 5.40
N HIS A 187 8.96 6.39 5.92
CA HIS A 187 9.67 7.65 5.70
C HIS A 187 10.14 7.89 4.26
N GLN A 188 10.15 6.86 3.43
CA GLN A 188 10.57 6.99 2.04
C GLN A 188 9.45 6.60 1.08
N PRO A 189 9.36 7.30 -0.08
CA PRO A 189 8.29 7.04 -1.02
C PRO A 189 8.42 5.67 -1.68
N MET A 190 7.30 4.96 -1.80
CA MET A 190 7.19 3.67 -2.46
C MET A 190 5.97 3.60 -3.37
N SER A 191 5.97 2.68 -4.33
CA SER A 191 4.80 2.43 -5.17
C SER A 191 3.66 1.80 -4.37
N SER A 192 2.43 2.16 -4.66
CA SER A 192 1.23 1.72 -3.93
C SER A 192 1.05 0.20 -3.88
N TYR A 193 1.45 -0.54 -4.93
CA TYR A 193 1.31 -2.00 -4.96
C TYR A 193 2.18 -2.71 -3.90
N LEU A 194 3.15 -2.01 -3.32
CA LEU A 194 4.02 -2.51 -2.23
C LEU A 194 3.46 -2.26 -0.83
N VAL A 195 2.30 -1.60 -0.72
CA VAL A 195 1.63 -1.44 0.58
C VAL A 195 1.25 -2.80 1.13
N ALA A 196 1.76 -3.10 2.32
CA ALA A 196 1.56 -4.35 3.03
C ALA A 196 0.73 -4.16 4.29
N LEU A 197 -0.17 -5.09 4.51
CA LEU A 197 -0.90 -5.26 5.76
C LEU A 197 -1.04 -6.74 6.05
N ALA A 198 -0.66 -7.16 7.25
CA ALA A 198 -0.96 -8.47 7.79
C ALA A 198 -1.54 -8.30 9.20
N ILE A 199 -2.66 -8.97 9.47
CA ILE A 199 -3.32 -9.00 10.77
C ILE A 199 -3.53 -10.46 11.15
N GLY A 200 -3.14 -10.82 12.37
CA GLY A 200 -3.26 -12.20 12.85
C GLY A 200 -2.76 -12.33 14.28
N LYS A 201 -2.72 -13.56 14.75
CA LYS A 201 -2.05 -13.87 16.03
C LYS A 201 -0.60 -14.22 15.73
N TYR A 202 0.29 -13.29 16.05
CA TYR A 202 1.72 -13.43 15.79
C TYR A 202 2.54 -13.16 17.04
N ASP A 203 3.56 -13.99 17.25
CA ASP A 203 4.75 -13.65 18.03
C ASP A 203 5.85 -13.16 17.09
N LYS A 204 6.86 -12.48 17.63
CA LYS A 204 8.03 -12.08 16.83
C LYS A 204 9.33 -12.20 17.61
N LYS A 205 10.41 -12.43 16.87
CA LYS A 205 11.78 -12.16 17.33
C LYS A 205 12.42 -11.08 16.51
N VAL A 206 13.32 -10.34 17.13
CA VAL A 206 14.00 -9.22 16.50
C VAL A 206 15.51 -9.45 16.60
N GLU A 207 16.18 -9.33 15.48
CA GLU A 207 17.65 -9.27 15.40
C GLU A 207 18.06 -7.92 14.79
N THR A 208 19.33 -7.56 14.92
CA THR A 208 19.86 -6.34 14.33
C THR A 208 20.97 -6.71 13.33
N ALA A 209 20.83 -6.27 12.08
CA ALA A 209 21.84 -6.42 11.05
C ALA A 209 23.13 -5.66 11.41
N LYS A 210 24.26 -5.94 10.73
CA LYS A 210 25.52 -5.19 10.91
C LYS A 210 25.35 -3.69 10.63
N SER A 211 24.50 -3.32 9.69
CA SER A 211 24.13 -1.95 9.33
C SER A 211 23.34 -1.21 10.40
N GLY A 212 22.78 -1.91 11.38
CA GLY A 212 21.86 -1.36 12.37
C GLY A 212 20.38 -1.57 12.02
N THR A 213 20.06 -2.12 10.84
CA THR A 213 18.69 -2.38 10.42
C THR A 213 18.05 -3.42 11.35
N SER A 214 16.82 -3.13 11.82
CA SER A 214 16.01 -4.06 12.61
C SER A 214 15.42 -5.13 11.69
N LEU A 215 15.63 -6.40 12.04
CA LEU A 215 15.11 -7.58 11.36
C LEU A 215 14.02 -8.19 12.24
N GLU A 216 12.75 -8.08 11.84
CA GLU A 216 11.61 -8.57 12.59
C GLU A 216 11.05 -9.83 11.92
N MET A 217 11.16 -10.98 12.60
CA MET A 217 10.71 -12.26 12.10
C MET A 217 9.46 -12.69 12.86
N TYR A 218 8.34 -12.70 12.17
CA TYR A 218 7.03 -13.06 12.74
C TYR A 218 6.75 -14.56 12.55
N TYR A 219 6.03 -15.14 13.49
CA TYR A 219 5.64 -16.56 13.44
C TYR A 219 4.33 -16.77 14.23
N TYR A 220 3.63 -17.85 13.94
CA TYR A 220 2.46 -18.23 14.74
C TYR A 220 2.90 -18.76 16.10
N PRO A 221 2.23 -18.42 17.22
CA PRO A 221 2.62 -18.90 18.56
C PRO A 221 2.75 -20.42 18.65
N GLU A 222 1.88 -21.15 17.96
CA GLU A 222 1.90 -22.63 17.86
C GLU A 222 3.12 -23.16 17.10
N ASP A 223 3.70 -22.39 16.21
CA ASP A 223 4.86 -22.78 15.39
C ASP A 223 6.21 -22.33 15.98
N SER A 224 6.25 -22.01 17.27
CA SER A 224 7.47 -21.51 17.95
C SER A 224 8.70 -22.43 17.76
N LEU A 225 8.50 -23.76 17.66
CA LEU A 225 9.57 -24.72 17.41
C LEU A 225 10.11 -24.67 15.97
N LYS A 226 9.33 -24.17 15.02
CA LYS A 226 9.71 -24.00 13.62
C LYS A 226 10.48 -22.70 13.39
N PHE A 227 10.49 -21.79 14.35
CA PHE A 227 11.16 -20.50 14.24
C PHE A 227 12.64 -20.64 13.85
N GLU A 228 13.38 -21.46 14.58
CA GLU A 228 14.82 -21.60 14.35
C GLU A 228 15.13 -22.17 12.96
N PRO A 229 14.56 -23.31 12.52
CA PRO A 229 14.84 -23.80 11.18
C PRO A 229 14.42 -22.85 10.05
N THR A 230 13.35 -22.06 10.24
CA THR A 230 12.87 -21.09 9.24
C THR A 230 13.78 -19.88 9.12
N TYR A 231 14.21 -19.29 10.24
CA TYR A 231 14.82 -17.96 10.27
C TYR A 231 16.32 -17.94 10.60
N ARG A 232 16.95 -19.08 10.89
CA ARG A 232 18.36 -19.17 11.34
C ARG A 232 19.37 -18.42 10.49
N PHE A 233 19.08 -18.23 9.21
CA PHE A 233 19.98 -17.58 8.27
C PHE A 233 19.56 -16.15 7.91
N THR A 234 18.43 -15.64 8.41
CA THR A 234 17.92 -14.32 8.04
C THR A 234 18.97 -13.23 8.20
N LYS A 235 19.52 -13.07 9.39
CA LYS A 235 20.56 -12.06 9.64
C LYS A 235 21.80 -12.28 8.76
N ARG A 236 22.27 -13.52 8.64
CA ARG A 236 23.47 -13.83 7.85
C ARG A 236 23.26 -13.51 6.37
N MET A 237 22.11 -13.85 5.81
CA MET A 237 21.77 -13.54 4.42
C MET A 237 21.61 -12.04 4.20
N PHE A 238 20.99 -11.35 5.14
CA PHE A 238 20.80 -9.91 5.08
C PHE A 238 22.15 -9.17 5.11
N ASP A 239 22.99 -9.47 6.09
CA ASP A 239 24.34 -8.90 6.23
C ASP A 239 25.20 -9.19 4.97
N PHE A 240 25.12 -10.41 4.41
CA PHE A 240 25.81 -10.79 3.18
C PHE A 240 25.34 -9.96 1.97
N LEU A 241 24.03 -9.78 1.81
CA LEU A 241 23.49 -8.99 0.69
C LEU A 241 23.92 -7.52 0.76
N GLU A 242 23.90 -6.90 1.94
CA GLU A 242 24.39 -5.53 2.11
C GLU A 242 25.89 -5.41 1.75
N GLU A 243 26.70 -6.40 2.13
CA GLU A 243 28.12 -6.46 1.82
C GLU A 243 28.36 -6.64 0.32
N GLU A 244 27.69 -7.57 -0.34
CA GLU A 244 27.84 -7.85 -1.78
C GLU A 244 27.32 -6.72 -2.67
N ILE A 245 26.19 -6.09 -2.30
CA ILE A 245 25.61 -4.95 -3.02
C ILE A 245 26.44 -3.68 -2.79
N GLY A 246 27.13 -3.58 -1.65
CA GLY A 246 27.97 -2.44 -1.27
C GLY A 246 27.20 -1.21 -0.82
N VAL A 247 25.90 -1.33 -0.52
CA VAL A 247 25.06 -0.28 0.05
C VAL A 247 24.16 -0.85 1.15
N PRO A 248 23.94 -0.10 2.24
CA PRO A 248 23.04 -0.53 3.29
C PRO A 248 21.59 -0.58 2.79
N TYR A 249 20.79 -1.41 3.44
CA TYR A 249 19.35 -1.50 3.17
C TYR A 249 18.69 -0.12 3.36
N PRO A 250 17.95 0.39 2.37
CA PRO A 250 17.53 1.79 2.37
C PRO A 250 16.29 2.09 3.25
N TRP A 251 15.64 1.05 3.78
CA TRP A 251 14.40 1.21 4.54
C TRP A 251 14.67 1.07 6.04
N GLN A 252 13.75 1.54 6.89
CA GLN A 252 13.93 1.64 8.35
C GLN A 252 14.09 0.29 9.05
N ASN A 253 13.39 -0.73 8.57
CA ASN A 253 13.40 -2.09 9.12
C ASN A 253 13.08 -3.10 8.03
N TYR A 254 13.29 -4.37 8.34
CA TYR A 254 12.89 -5.48 7.47
C TYR A 254 12.06 -6.49 8.24
N LYS A 255 10.85 -6.77 7.76
CA LYS A 255 9.91 -7.71 8.36
C LYS A 255 9.70 -8.91 7.45
N GLN A 256 9.58 -10.09 8.06
CA GLN A 256 9.20 -11.34 7.39
C GLN A 256 7.94 -11.86 8.08
N VAL A 257 6.84 -11.99 7.34
CA VAL A 257 5.52 -12.32 7.87
C VAL A 257 4.92 -13.49 7.10
N PRO A 258 4.80 -14.69 7.72
CA PRO A 258 4.10 -15.81 7.12
C PRO A 258 2.59 -15.56 7.15
N VAL A 259 1.89 -15.92 6.08
CA VAL A 259 0.44 -15.86 6.05
C VAL A 259 -0.14 -17.13 5.44
N LYS A 260 -1.32 -17.51 5.93
CA LYS A 260 -2.05 -18.67 5.46
C LYS A 260 -2.69 -18.42 4.10
N ASP A 261 -2.72 -19.45 3.27
CA ASP A 261 -3.35 -19.44 1.94
C ASP A 261 -2.81 -18.35 1.01
N PHE A 262 -1.52 -17.99 1.16
CA PHE A 262 -0.92 -16.98 0.28
C PHE A 262 -0.88 -17.46 -1.16
N LEU A 263 -1.18 -16.56 -2.10
CA LEU A 263 -1.35 -16.89 -3.52
C LEU A 263 -0.06 -17.30 -4.23
N TYR A 264 1.10 -16.93 -3.67
CA TYR A 264 2.44 -17.13 -4.24
C TYR A 264 3.41 -17.61 -3.16
N ALA A 265 4.68 -17.78 -3.52
CA ALA A 265 5.73 -18.09 -2.55
C ALA A 265 5.97 -16.94 -1.57
N GLY A 266 6.04 -15.72 -2.10
CA GLY A 266 6.24 -14.50 -1.33
C GLY A 266 6.01 -13.26 -2.18
N MET A 267 5.95 -12.11 -1.50
CA MET A 267 5.82 -10.79 -2.10
C MET A 267 6.80 -9.83 -1.43
N GLU A 268 7.56 -9.11 -2.23
CA GLU A 268 8.59 -8.15 -1.85
C GLU A 268 8.04 -6.78 -1.43
N ASN A 269 6.97 -6.74 -0.66
CA ASN A 269 6.45 -5.48 -0.12
C ASN A 269 7.55 -4.72 0.62
N THR A 270 7.62 -3.41 0.39
CA THR A 270 8.67 -2.56 0.96
C THR A 270 8.72 -2.69 2.48
N SER A 271 9.89 -3.02 3.02
CA SER A 271 10.17 -3.28 4.44
C SER A 271 9.40 -4.43 5.10
N THR A 272 8.48 -5.11 4.38
CA THR A 272 7.61 -6.13 4.97
C THR A 272 7.32 -7.23 3.94
N THR A 273 8.19 -8.22 3.84
CA THR A 273 7.95 -9.40 3.00
C THR A 273 6.85 -10.25 3.58
N ILE A 274 5.77 -10.45 2.82
CA ILE A 274 4.71 -11.41 3.13
C ILE A 274 4.98 -12.68 2.33
N PHE A 275 4.94 -13.84 2.98
CA PHE A 275 5.20 -15.12 2.32
C PHE A 275 4.26 -16.22 2.81
N SER A 276 4.14 -17.28 2.01
CA SER A 276 3.29 -18.43 2.35
C SER A 276 3.83 -19.18 3.57
N ASP A 277 2.96 -19.46 4.53
CA ASP A 277 3.28 -20.30 5.71
C ASP A 277 3.67 -21.73 5.36
N GLY A 278 3.45 -22.17 4.12
CA GLY A 278 3.98 -23.42 3.60
C GLY A 278 5.51 -23.51 3.57
N PHE A 279 6.21 -22.39 3.81
CA PHE A 279 7.68 -22.33 3.93
C PHE A 279 8.17 -22.27 5.39
N VAL A 280 7.29 -22.38 6.35
CA VAL A 280 7.58 -22.39 7.80
C VAL A 280 7.81 -23.79 8.33
#